data_facf77b79b311d99462cb737d1478124
#
_entry.id   facf77b79b311d99462cb737d1478124
#
_cell.length_a   1.000
_cell.length_b   1.000
_cell.length_c   1.000
_cell.angle_alpha   90.00
_cell.angle_beta   90.00
_cell.angle_gamma   90.00
#
_symmetry.space_group_name_H-M   'P 1'
#
loop_
_entity.id
_entity.type
_entity.pdbx_description
1 polymer ?
#
loop_
_entity_poly.entity_id
_entity_poly.type
_entity_poly.pdbx_seq_one_letter_code
_entity_poly.pdbx_strand_id
1 'polypeptide(L)'
;MRIIRLRPKFPFTKTDEVKRKNSVDQIQTSYLPTYDGCFVCGQAHPRGLRIRFFTGDFGQVRARFTPDPMFCGNKNIVHGGLIGALLDELLGWPIALQTGRMCVTGELSVRYLRPMPVQTVYLASADPGSNRGKYWAGAGEIRDGQGVVYAKARGKFFLLSAGETAKIAQDLRYQPGDPPVFRYPNLKELFDTRLIDSLECPMTQHVHKGYAP
;
A
#
# COMPACT_ATOMS: atom_id res chain seq x y z
N MET A 1 -6.31 -41.02 -21.13
CA MET A 1 -5.29 -40.10 -20.65
C MET A 1 -5.77 -39.51 -19.33
N ARG A 2 -5.28 -40.04 -18.18
CA ARG A 2 -5.73 -39.66 -16.84
C ARG A 2 -4.87 -38.49 -16.34
N ILE A 3 -5.50 -37.35 -16.05
CA ILE A 3 -4.83 -36.20 -15.45
C ILE A 3 -4.73 -36.44 -13.94
N ILE A 4 -3.52 -36.66 -13.44
CA ILE A 4 -3.23 -36.80 -12.01
C ILE A 4 -3.15 -35.39 -11.42
N ARG A 5 -4.16 -35.00 -10.61
CA ARG A 5 -4.12 -33.80 -9.77
C ARG A 5 -3.27 -34.08 -8.54
N LEU A 6 -2.05 -33.62 -8.51
CA LEU A 6 -1.23 -33.58 -7.30
C LEU A 6 -1.71 -32.42 -6.41
N ARG A 7 -2.36 -32.75 -5.29
CA ARG A 7 -2.56 -31.80 -4.18
C ARG A 7 -1.32 -31.86 -3.29
N PRO A 8 -0.66 -30.75 -2.98
CA PRO A 8 0.39 -30.73 -1.97
C PRO A 8 -0.29 -30.95 -0.59
N LYS A 9 -0.01 -32.08 0.06
CA LYS A 9 -0.31 -32.34 1.46
C LYS A 9 0.78 -31.70 2.30
N PHE A 10 0.50 -30.55 2.95
CA PHE A 10 1.29 -30.10 4.09
C PHE A 10 0.59 -30.60 5.35
N PRO A 11 1.23 -31.45 6.16
CA PRO A 11 0.68 -31.87 7.45
C PRO A 11 0.91 -30.75 8.48
N PHE A 12 -0.09 -29.93 8.73
CA PHE A 12 -0.09 -29.09 9.92
C PHE A 12 -0.43 -29.97 11.13
N THR A 13 0.46 -30.00 12.11
CA THR A 13 0.23 -30.73 13.38
C THR A 13 -0.53 -29.83 14.35
N LYS A 14 -1.30 -30.45 15.29
CA LYS A 14 -1.99 -29.70 16.38
C LYS A 14 -1.03 -28.87 17.24
N THR A 15 0.25 -29.19 17.26
CA THR A 15 1.31 -28.44 17.95
C THR A 15 1.59 -27.09 17.29
N ASP A 16 1.37 -26.96 15.98
CA ASP A 16 1.54 -25.69 15.25
C ASP A 16 0.38 -24.74 15.52
N GLU A 17 -0.82 -25.24 15.77
CA GLU A 17 -1.99 -24.45 16.19
C GLU A 17 -1.84 -23.90 17.61
N VAL A 18 -1.27 -24.68 18.53
CA VAL A 18 -1.05 -24.26 19.93
C VAL A 18 0.06 -23.22 19.99
N LYS A 19 1.14 -23.37 19.22
CA LYS A 19 2.18 -22.35 19.10
C LYS A 19 1.67 -21.04 18.49
N ARG A 20 0.70 -21.09 17.57
CA ARG A 20 0.04 -19.89 17.03
C ARG A 20 -0.83 -19.16 18.05
N LYS A 21 -1.46 -19.87 19.00
CA LYS A 21 -2.28 -19.22 20.05
C LYS A 21 -1.48 -18.53 21.14
N ASN A 22 -0.24 -18.97 21.39
CA ASN A 22 0.63 -18.38 22.44
C ASN A 22 1.57 -17.28 21.93
N SER A 23 1.58 -16.96 20.63
CA SER A 23 2.37 -15.87 20.04
C SER A 23 1.51 -14.66 19.65
N VAL A 24 0.32 -14.51 20.18
CA VAL A 24 -0.57 -13.33 19.95
C VAL A 24 -0.11 -12.12 20.76
N ASP A 25 0.88 -12.29 21.65
CA ASP A 25 1.47 -11.18 22.38
C ASP A 25 2.61 -10.52 21.59
N GLN A 26 2.35 -9.27 21.19
CA GLN A 26 3.27 -8.30 20.60
C GLN A 26 3.65 -8.48 19.12
N ILE A 27 2.66 -8.46 18.22
CA ILE A 27 2.92 -7.96 16.88
C ILE A 27 3.23 -6.47 17.05
N GLN A 28 4.51 -6.14 16.97
CA GLN A 28 4.96 -4.74 17.02
C GLN A 28 4.42 -4.05 15.76
N THR A 29 3.27 -3.41 15.89
CA THR A 29 2.64 -2.65 14.82
C THR A 29 3.52 -1.45 14.51
N SER A 30 4.21 -1.47 13.38
CA SER A 30 5.06 -0.37 12.93
C SER A 30 4.28 0.50 11.97
N TYR A 31 4.07 1.77 12.32
CA TYR A 31 3.45 2.71 11.42
C TYR A 31 4.39 3.11 10.28
N LEU A 32 3.82 3.34 9.12
CA LEU A 32 4.53 3.83 7.95
C LEU A 32 4.55 5.37 7.98
N PRO A 33 5.58 5.99 7.37
CA PRO A 33 5.66 7.43 7.28
C PRO A 33 4.52 7.99 6.41
N THR A 34 4.27 9.28 6.56
CA THR A 34 3.25 10.01 5.82
C THR A 34 3.89 11.13 4.99
N TYR A 35 3.17 11.63 4.00
CA TYR A 35 3.55 12.82 3.26
C TYR A 35 2.52 13.92 3.52
N ASP A 36 2.94 15.07 4.02
CA ASP A 36 2.04 16.13 4.49
C ASP A 36 1.07 16.63 3.41
N GLY A 37 1.53 16.68 2.16
CA GLY A 37 0.72 17.07 1.00
C GLY A 37 -0.20 15.96 0.46
N CYS A 38 -0.09 14.71 0.94
CA CYS A 38 -0.92 13.62 0.45
C CYS A 38 -2.36 13.73 0.95
N PHE A 39 -3.31 13.63 0.04
CA PHE A 39 -4.73 13.63 0.35
C PHE A 39 -5.15 12.44 1.24
N VAL A 40 -4.50 11.29 1.11
CA VAL A 40 -4.84 10.07 1.86
C VAL A 40 -4.14 10.03 3.21
N CYS A 41 -2.79 10.11 3.23
CA CYS A 41 -2.01 9.92 4.47
C CYS A 41 -1.56 11.21 5.15
N GLY A 42 -1.64 12.37 4.51
CA GLY A 42 -1.17 13.65 5.05
C GLY A 42 -1.89 14.05 6.33
N GLN A 43 -1.17 14.03 7.46
CA GLN A 43 -1.77 14.31 8.78
C GLN A 43 -2.15 15.78 8.95
N ALA A 44 -1.41 16.69 8.30
CA ALA A 44 -1.68 18.13 8.28
C ALA A 44 -2.58 18.57 7.12
N HIS A 45 -2.96 17.67 6.22
CA HIS A 45 -3.76 18.00 5.05
C HIS A 45 -5.16 18.49 5.47
N PRO A 46 -5.60 19.71 5.10
CA PRO A 46 -6.81 20.34 5.66
C PRO A 46 -8.11 19.59 5.34
N ARG A 47 -8.14 18.90 4.21
CA ARG A 47 -9.31 18.15 3.72
C ARG A 47 -9.00 16.69 3.38
N GLY A 48 -7.84 16.18 3.84
CA GLY A 48 -7.39 14.81 3.58
C GLY A 48 -8.07 13.77 4.46
N LEU A 49 -7.90 12.51 4.09
CA LEU A 49 -8.41 11.37 4.84
C LEU A 49 -7.62 11.14 6.14
N ARG A 50 -6.38 11.60 6.22
CA ARG A 50 -5.45 11.50 7.36
C ARG A 50 -5.27 10.06 7.87
N ILE A 51 -5.24 9.13 6.95
CA ILE A 51 -5.13 7.71 7.26
C ILE A 51 -3.66 7.36 7.50
N ARG A 52 -3.37 6.63 8.58
CA ARG A 52 -2.06 6.06 8.83
C ARG A 52 -2.04 4.58 8.45
N PHE A 53 -1.05 4.22 7.66
CA PHE A 53 -0.77 2.83 7.32
C PHE A 53 0.17 2.22 8.34
N PHE A 54 0.07 0.90 8.54
CA PHE A 54 0.95 0.15 9.43
C PHE A 54 1.23 -1.24 8.87
N THR A 55 2.36 -1.81 9.26
CA THR A 55 2.72 -3.17 8.87
C THR A 55 1.87 -4.18 9.62
N GLY A 56 1.38 -5.17 8.87
CA GLY A 56 0.72 -6.34 9.40
C GLY A 56 1.61 -7.58 9.30
N ASP A 57 1.01 -8.74 9.53
CA ASP A 57 1.71 -10.02 9.42
C ASP A 57 2.14 -10.31 7.98
N PHE A 58 3.25 -11.04 7.83
CA PHE A 58 3.72 -11.57 6.54
C PHE A 58 3.90 -10.52 5.44
N GLY A 59 4.28 -9.29 5.81
CA GLY A 59 4.53 -8.21 4.85
C GLY A 59 3.27 -7.53 4.31
N GLN A 60 2.13 -7.76 4.93
CA GLN A 60 0.91 -6.99 4.67
C GLN A 60 1.06 -5.55 5.13
N VAL A 61 0.33 -4.66 4.49
CA VAL A 61 0.10 -3.29 4.98
C VAL A 61 -1.39 -3.12 5.26
N ARG A 62 -1.69 -2.45 6.35
CA ARG A 62 -3.06 -2.25 6.85
C ARG A 62 -3.31 -0.79 7.20
N ALA A 63 -4.56 -0.40 7.18
CA ALA A 63 -5.02 0.88 7.70
C ALA A 63 -6.38 0.71 8.39
N ARG A 64 -6.49 1.24 9.61
CA ARG A 64 -7.77 1.31 10.32
C ARG A 64 -8.30 2.73 10.22
N PHE A 65 -9.55 2.90 9.83
CA PHE A 65 -10.13 4.22 9.63
C PHE A 65 -11.65 4.22 9.83
N THR A 66 -12.15 5.41 10.13
CA THR A 66 -13.59 5.70 10.26
C THR A 66 -13.89 6.88 9.36
N PRO A 67 -14.58 6.68 8.22
CA PRO A 67 -14.88 7.77 7.29
C PRO A 67 -15.75 8.84 7.94
N ASP A 68 -15.35 10.10 7.82
CA ASP A 68 -16.12 11.26 8.24
C ASP A 68 -17.35 11.46 7.32
N PRO A 69 -18.50 11.95 7.84
CA PRO A 69 -19.66 12.31 7.02
C PRO A 69 -19.37 13.28 5.88
N MET A 70 -18.37 14.14 5.99
CA MET A 70 -17.95 15.04 4.91
C MET A 70 -17.48 14.31 3.64
N PHE A 71 -17.15 13.04 3.74
CA PHE A 71 -16.66 12.21 2.64
C PHE A 71 -17.76 11.42 1.91
N CYS A 72 -19.02 11.81 2.09
CA CYS A 72 -20.15 11.20 1.40
C CYS A 72 -20.14 11.48 -0.11
N GLY A 73 -20.42 10.45 -0.91
CA GLY A 73 -20.81 10.59 -2.32
C GLY A 73 -22.33 10.55 -2.47
N ASN A 74 -23.02 9.86 -1.57
CA ASN A 74 -24.47 9.82 -1.43
C ASN A 74 -24.79 9.82 0.08
N LYS A 75 -26.07 9.98 0.46
CA LYS A 75 -26.49 10.08 1.86
C LYS A 75 -25.90 8.94 2.69
N ASN A 76 -25.05 9.31 3.66
CA ASN A 76 -24.38 8.39 4.60
C ASN A 76 -23.49 7.31 3.96
N ILE A 77 -23.15 7.42 2.67
CA ILE A 77 -22.30 6.46 1.97
C ILE A 77 -21.01 7.15 1.50
N VAL A 78 -19.87 6.56 1.76
CA VAL A 78 -18.55 7.05 1.34
C VAL A 78 -18.50 7.16 -0.18
N HIS A 79 -17.95 8.26 -0.68
CA HIS A 79 -17.74 8.45 -2.10
C HIS A 79 -16.77 7.39 -2.66
N GLY A 80 -17.14 6.71 -3.75
CA GLY A 80 -16.33 5.63 -4.33
C GLY A 80 -14.92 6.05 -4.74
N GLY A 81 -14.74 7.30 -5.19
CA GLY A 81 -13.42 7.84 -5.50
C GLY A 81 -12.47 7.91 -4.30
N LEU A 82 -12.99 8.16 -3.08
CA LEU A 82 -12.19 8.16 -1.86
C LEU A 82 -11.76 6.75 -1.46
N ILE A 83 -12.64 5.77 -1.65
CA ILE A 83 -12.32 4.36 -1.48
C ILE A 83 -11.21 3.96 -2.46
N GLY A 84 -11.30 4.42 -3.72
CA GLY A 84 -10.26 4.23 -4.72
C GLY A 84 -8.92 4.86 -4.32
N ALA A 85 -8.93 6.11 -3.88
CA ALA A 85 -7.72 6.81 -3.44
C ALA A 85 -7.03 6.10 -2.25
N LEU A 86 -7.80 5.63 -1.26
CA LEU A 86 -7.26 4.84 -0.15
C LEU A 86 -6.62 3.54 -0.64
N LEU A 87 -7.30 2.80 -1.51
CA LEU A 87 -6.81 1.53 -2.04
C LEU A 87 -5.58 1.70 -2.94
N ASP A 88 -5.51 2.81 -3.68
CA ASP A 88 -4.36 3.15 -4.51
C ASP A 88 -3.08 3.24 -3.68
N GLU A 89 -3.08 4.08 -2.65
CA GLU A 89 -1.92 4.24 -1.78
C GLU A 89 -1.63 2.97 -0.97
N LEU A 90 -2.67 2.31 -0.43
CA LEU A 90 -2.53 1.09 0.34
C LEU A 90 -1.80 -0.03 -0.42
N LEU A 91 -2.11 -0.21 -1.72
CA LEU A 91 -1.53 -1.28 -2.54
C LEU A 91 -0.07 -1.00 -2.92
N GLY A 92 0.34 0.26 -2.98
CA GLY A 92 1.72 0.65 -3.27
C GLY A 92 2.69 0.35 -2.12
N TRP A 93 2.25 0.48 -0.87
CA TRP A 93 3.12 0.33 0.29
C TRP A 93 3.78 -1.05 0.45
N PRO A 94 3.10 -2.22 0.29
CA PRO A 94 3.76 -3.51 0.37
C PRO A 94 4.85 -3.68 -0.67
N ILE A 95 4.66 -3.11 -1.88
CA ILE A 95 5.63 -3.14 -2.96
C ILE A 95 6.85 -2.28 -2.58
N ALA A 96 6.62 -1.08 -2.05
CA ALA A 96 7.69 -0.20 -1.60
C ALA A 96 8.53 -0.83 -0.48
N LEU A 97 7.88 -1.50 0.49
CA LEU A 97 8.56 -2.22 1.57
C LEU A 97 9.40 -3.41 1.05
N GLN A 98 8.89 -4.16 0.08
CA GLN A 98 9.59 -5.33 -0.49
C GLN A 98 10.78 -4.93 -1.35
N THR A 99 10.70 -3.80 -2.05
CA THR A 99 11.69 -3.41 -3.06
C THR A 99 12.66 -2.34 -2.58
N GLY A 100 12.34 -1.67 -1.46
CA GLY A 100 13.06 -0.47 -1.02
C GLY A 100 12.90 0.72 -1.99
N ARG A 101 11.92 0.68 -2.90
CA ARG A 101 11.68 1.70 -3.93
C ARG A 101 10.23 2.13 -3.92
N MET A 102 10.00 3.43 -4.07
CA MET A 102 8.66 3.95 -4.32
C MET A 102 8.16 3.49 -5.69
N CYS A 103 6.85 3.49 -5.85
CA CYS A 103 6.23 3.11 -7.11
C CYS A 103 5.10 4.09 -7.46
N VAL A 104 4.76 4.12 -8.75
CA VAL A 104 3.61 4.85 -9.28
C VAL A 104 2.58 3.88 -9.81
N THR A 105 1.32 4.24 -9.67
CA THR A 105 0.20 3.44 -10.15
C THR A 105 0.02 3.66 -11.65
N GLY A 106 0.09 2.59 -12.43
CA GLY A 106 -0.22 2.63 -13.85
C GLY A 106 -1.65 2.20 -14.16
N GLU A 107 -2.22 1.33 -13.30
CA GLU A 107 -3.60 0.86 -13.45
C GLU A 107 -4.15 0.48 -12.07
N LEU A 108 -5.36 0.92 -11.77
CA LEU A 108 -6.11 0.52 -10.58
C LEU A 108 -7.50 0.06 -10.98
N SER A 109 -7.87 -1.14 -10.58
CA SER A 109 -9.22 -1.69 -10.75
C SER A 109 -9.85 -1.89 -9.38
N VAL A 110 -10.96 -1.20 -9.12
CA VAL A 110 -11.70 -1.28 -7.86
C VAL A 110 -13.05 -1.93 -8.10
N ARG A 111 -13.35 -2.97 -7.32
CA ARG A 111 -14.65 -3.61 -7.29
C ARG A 111 -15.37 -3.25 -6.00
N TYR A 112 -16.41 -2.45 -6.12
CA TYR A 112 -17.30 -2.09 -5.02
C TYR A 112 -18.34 -3.20 -4.83
N LEU A 113 -18.35 -3.82 -3.67
CA LEU A 113 -19.21 -4.97 -3.37
C LEU A 113 -20.46 -4.57 -2.60
N ARG A 114 -20.34 -3.51 -1.78
CA ARG A 114 -21.43 -2.99 -0.93
C ARG A 114 -21.30 -1.48 -0.77
N PRO A 115 -22.40 -0.75 -0.59
CA PRO A 115 -22.37 0.62 -0.09
C PRO A 115 -21.62 0.65 1.25
N MET A 116 -20.71 1.61 1.42
CA MET A 116 -19.83 1.73 2.58
C MET A 116 -20.31 2.88 3.47
N PRO A 117 -21.03 2.64 4.58
CA PRO A 117 -21.50 3.68 5.47
C PRO A 117 -20.38 4.51 6.08
N VAL A 118 -20.59 5.81 6.23
CA VAL A 118 -19.71 6.67 7.04
C VAL A 118 -19.87 6.35 8.54
N GLN A 119 -18.98 6.85 9.38
CA GLN A 119 -19.00 6.66 10.84
C GLN A 119 -18.91 5.18 11.28
N THR A 120 -18.48 4.30 10.40
CA THR A 120 -18.25 2.88 10.67
C THR A 120 -16.74 2.61 10.65
N VAL A 121 -16.27 1.76 11.57
CA VAL A 121 -14.84 1.39 11.62
C VAL A 121 -14.55 0.33 10.56
N TYR A 122 -13.56 0.60 9.72
CA TYR A 122 -13.08 -0.31 8.69
C TYR A 122 -11.60 -0.65 8.88
N LEU A 123 -11.22 -1.81 8.37
CA LEU A 123 -9.86 -2.25 8.18
C LEU A 123 -9.61 -2.43 6.68
N ALA A 124 -8.71 -1.64 6.12
CA ALA A 124 -8.16 -1.86 4.80
C ALA A 124 -6.88 -2.70 4.92
N SER A 125 -6.66 -3.62 4.02
CA SER A 125 -5.47 -4.48 3.99
C SER A 125 -5.01 -4.75 2.58
N ALA A 126 -3.70 -4.71 2.36
CA ALA A 126 -3.05 -5.12 1.11
C ALA A 126 -2.04 -6.22 1.38
N ASP A 127 -2.04 -7.21 0.51
CA ASP A 127 -1.09 -8.31 0.53
C ASP A 127 0.26 -7.90 -0.08
N PRO A 128 1.35 -8.63 0.21
CA PRO A 128 2.62 -8.44 -0.46
C PRO A 128 2.47 -8.42 -1.97
N GLY A 129 3.18 -7.49 -2.62
CA GLY A 129 3.15 -7.37 -4.07
C GLY A 129 3.81 -8.55 -4.77
N SER A 130 3.47 -8.78 -6.03
CA SER A 130 4.10 -9.80 -6.87
C SER A 130 4.72 -9.19 -8.12
N ASN A 131 6.01 -9.49 -8.35
CA ASN A 131 6.75 -9.07 -9.54
C ASN A 131 6.21 -9.80 -10.78
N ARG A 132 5.86 -9.05 -11.83
CA ARG A 132 5.39 -9.53 -13.13
C ARG A 132 6.36 -9.17 -14.26
N GLY A 133 7.62 -8.91 -13.95
CA GLY A 133 8.65 -8.48 -14.88
C GLY A 133 8.56 -6.98 -15.17
N LYS A 134 7.62 -6.56 -16.00
CA LYS A 134 7.44 -5.14 -16.40
C LYS A 134 6.76 -4.27 -15.35
N TYR A 135 6.02 -4.86 -14.42
CA TYR A 135 5.29 -4.16 -13.36
C TYR A 135 5.14 -5.05 -12.12
N TRP A 136 4.77 -4.44 -11.00
CA TRP A 136 4.36 -5.14 -9.79
C TRP A 136 2.85 -5.16 -9.68
N ALA A 137 2.27 -6.32 -9.36
CA ALA A 137 0.84 -6.45 -9.10
C ALA A 137 0.58 -6.36 -7.60
N GLY A 138 -0.33 -5.47 -7.22
CA GLY A 138 -0.86 -5.34 -5.86
C GLY A 138 -2.31 -5.79 -5.78
N ALA A 139 -2.73 -6.28 -4.61
CA ALA A 139 -4.12 -6.62 -4.31
C ALA A 139 -4.45 -6.29 -2.86
N GLY A 140 -5.69 -5.90 -2.61
CA GLY A 140 -6.16 -5.55 -1.27
C GLY A 140 -7.67 -5.42 -1.19
N GLU A 141 -8.16 -5.20 0.02
CA GLU A 141 -9.59 -5.09 0.29
C GLU A 141 -9.88 -4.23 1.52
N ILE A 142 -11.14 -3.84 1.67
CA ILE A 142 -11.67 -3.13 2.83
C ILE A 142 -12.77 -3.98 3.47
N ARG A 143 -12.68 -4.19 4.78
CA ARG A 143 -13.65 -4.93 5.61
C ARG A 143 -14.12 -4.10 6.79
N ASP A 144 -15.29 -4.43 7.33
CA ASP A 144 -15.73 -3.96 8.65
C ASP A 144 -15.23 -4.86 9.79
N GLY A 145 -15.62 -4.53 11.02
CA GLY A 145 -15.27 -5.28 12.23
C GLY A 145 -15.89 -6.68 12.30
N GLN A 146 -16.90 -7.00 11.50
CA GLN A 146 -17.53 -8.32 11.37
C GLN A 146 -16.89 -9.15 10.24
N GLY A 147 -15.89 -8.60 9.53
CA GLY A 147 -15.22 -9.27 8.41
C GLY A 147 -15.96 -9.19 7.08
N VAL A 148 -17.04 -8.39 6.99
CA VAL A 148 -17.78 -8.18 5.75
C VAL A 148 -16.94 -7.32 4.81
N VAL A 149 -16.73 -7.80 3.58
CA VAL A 149 -15.93 -7.09 2.56
C VAL A 149 -16.80 -6.10 1.80
N TYR A 150 -16.33 -4.84 1.73
CA TYR A 150 -17.01 -3.73 1.06
C TYR A 150 -16.41 -3.41 -0.30
N ALA A 151 -15.09 -3.45 -0.41
CA ALA A 151 -14.39 -3.19 -1.66
C ALA A 151 -13.16 -4.09 -1.79
N LYS A 152 -12.79 -4.41 -3.03
CA LYS A 152 -11.53 -5.07 -3.40
C LYS A 152 -10.85 -4.28 -4.50
N ALA A 153 -9.52 -4.27 -4.49
CA ALA A 153 -8.75 -3.65 -5.56
C ALA A 153 -7.61 -4.54 -6.04
N ARG A 154 -7.22 -4.30 -7.29
CA ARG A 154 -5.99 -4.80 -7.90
C ARG A 154 -5.36 -3.67 -8.69
N GLY A 155 -4.03 -3.59 -8.67
CA GLY A 155 -3.32 -2.55 -9.38
C GLY A 155 -2.05 -3.07 -10.05
N LYS A 156 -1.57 -2.28 -11.04
CA LYS A 156 -0.26 -2.44 -11.65
C LYS A 156 0.58 -1.22 -11.27
N PHE A 157 1.74 -1.49 -10.70
CA PHE A 157 2.63 -0.48 -10.15
C PHE A 157 3.99 -0.57 -10.83
N PHE A 158 4.56 0.59 -11.12
CA PHE A 158 5.88 0.72 -11.75
C PHE A 158 6.85 1.33 -10.74
N LEU A 159 7.98 0.67 -10.53
CA LEU A 159 8.99 1.14 -9.59
C LEU A 159 9.64 2.41 -10.12
N LEU A 160 9.77 3.40 -9.26
CA LEU A 160 10.58 4.58 -9.52
C LEU A 160 12.07 4.23 -9.46
N SER A 161 12.92 5.05 -10.05
CA SER A 161 14.37 4.93 -9.88
C SER A 161 14.78 5.13 -8.42
N ALA A 162 15.99 4.70 -8.07
CA ALA A 162 16.52 4.91 -6.72
C ALA A 162 16.62 6.42 -6.39
N GLY A 163 17.03 7.25 -7.37
CA GLY A 163 17.12 8.71 -7.21
C GLY A 163 15.75 9.37 -6.99
N GLU A 164 14.71 8.99 -7.72
CA GLU A 164 13.35 9.49 -7.52
C GLU A 164 12.80 9.04 -6.15
N THR A 165 13.03 7.77 -5.78
CA THR A 165 12.64 7.27 -4.46
C THR A 165 13.31 8.06 -3.34
N ALA A 166 14.61 8.35 -3.47
CA ALA A 166 15.34 9.12 -2.47
C ALA A 166 14.80 10.55 -2.33
N LYS A 167 14.42 11.20 -3.42
CA LYS A 167 13.77 12.53 -3.38
C LYS A 167 12.44 12.48 -2.60
N ILE A 168 11.59 11.50 -2.89
CA ILE A 168 10.31 11.34 -2.17
C ILE A 168 10.55 11.01 -0.69
N ALA A 169 11.53 10.15 -0.39
CA ALA A 169 11.84 9.75 0.98
C ALA A 169 12.26 10.91 1.88
N GLN A 170 12.85 11.99 1.33
CA GLN A 170 13.19 13.20 2.09
C GLN A 170 11.98 13.97 2.60
N ASP A 171 10.85 13.88 1.88
CA ASP A 171 9.61 14.58 2.22
C ASP A 171 8.70 13.75 3.13
N LEU A 172 9.07 12.50 3.41
CA LEU A 172 8.30 11.65 4.30
C LEU A 172 8.43 12.09 5.75
N ARG A 173 7.34 12.05 6.47
CA ARG A 173 7.23 12.41 7.89
C ARG A 173 7.09 11.16 8.74
N TYR A 174 8.06 10.97 9.62
CA TYR A 174 8.07 9.92 10.65
C TYR A 174 7.61 10.50 11.97
N GLN A 175 6.78 9.79 12.71
CA GLN A 175 6.45 10.13 14.08
C GLN A 175 7.46 9.47 15.04
N PRO A 176 7.61 9.97 16.27
CA PRO A 176 8.46 9.33 17.27
C PRO A 176 8.10 7.85 17.44
N GLY A 177 9.09 6.96 17.25
CA GLY A 177 8.90 5.52 17.34
C GLY A 177 8.60 4.82 16.01
N ASP A 178 8.33 5.55 14.93
CA ASP A 178 8.17 4.94 13.61
C ASP A 178 9.54 4.43 13.09
N PRO A 179 9.62 3.19 12.59
CA PRO A 179 10.87 2.68 12.04
C PRO A 179 11.19 3.33 10.69
N PRO A 180 12.46 3.49 10.34
CA PRO A 180 12.85 3.95 9.02
C PRO A 180 12.48 2.89 7.97
N VAL A 181 11.58 3.23 7.05
CA VAL A 181 11.11 2.35 5.96
C VAL A 181 12.15 2.25 4.86
N PHE A 182 12.75 3.38 4.50
CA PHE A 182 13.79 3.46 3.48
C PHE A 182 15.14 3.70 4.14
N ARG A 183 16.03 2.70 4.07
CA ARG A 183 17.40 2.81 4.55
C ARG A 183 18.28 3.26 3.38
N TYR A 184 18.45 4.56 3.19
CA TYR A 184 19.46 5.10 2.29
C TYR A 184 20.67 5.52 3.11
N PRO A 185 21.78 4.76 3.09
CA PRO A 185 22.94 5.00 3.96
C PRO A 185 23.69 6.29 3.65
N ASN A 186 23.55 6.93 2.53
CA ASN A 186 24.11 8.28 2.27
C ASN A 186 23.58 8.78 0.92
N LEU A 187 22.87 9.90 0.92
CA LEU A 187 22.43 10.55 -0.32
C LEU A 187 23.60 10.89 -1.26
N LYS A 188 24.83 11.08 -0.75
CA LYS A 188 26.00 11.32 -1.58
C LYS A 188 26.41 10.12 -2.46
N GLU A 189 26.19 8.90 -2.01
CA GLU A 189 26.53 7.68 -2.79
C GLU A 189 25.49 7.37 -3.88
N LEU A 190 24.24 7.83 -3.72
CA LEU A 190 23.18 7.69 -4.73
C LEU A 190 23.33 8.65 -5.91
N PHE A 191 24.12 9.73 -5.75
CA PHE A 191 24.39 10.71 -6.79
C PHE A 191 25.68 10.42 -7.58
N ASP A 192 26.34 9.27 -7.34
CA ASP A 192 27.38 8.82 -8.27
C ASP A 192 26.70 8.36 -9.57
N THR A 193 26.62 9.29 -10.51
CA THR A 193 25.85 9.23 -11.75
C THR A 193 26.19 8.07 -12.69
N ARG A 194 27.24 7.31 -12.42
CA ARG A 194 27.69 6.17 -13.24
C ARG A 194 26.87 4.90 -13.14
N LEU A 195 26.00 4.79 -12.13
CA LEU A 195 25.09 3.64 -11.95
C LEU A 195 23.65 3.92 -12.38
N ILE A 196 23.31 5.18 -12.66
CA ILE A 196 21.92 5.62 -12.94
C ILE A 196 21.54 5.43 -14.40
N ASP A 197 22.50 5.47 -15.31
CA ASP A 197 22.25 5.47 -16.77
C ASP A 197 21.86 4.09 -17.36
N SER A 198 21.91 3.01 -16.57
CA SER A 198 21.57 1.66 -17.06
C SER A 198 20.15 1.19 -16.77
N LEU A 199 19.31 2.01 -16.10
CA LEU A 199 17.95 1.61 -15.72
C LEU A 199 16.92 2.68 -16.15
N GLU A 200 16.88 3.00 -17.44
CA GLU A 200 15.82 3.84 -17.99
C GLU A 200 14.44 3.16 -17.87
N CYS A 201 13.54 3.79 -17.15
CA CYS A 201 12.12 3.43 -17.16
C CYS A 201 11.48 3.93 -18.46
N PRO A 202 10.86 3.08 -19.30
CA PRO A 202 10.28 3.48 -20.58
C PRO A 202 9.18 4.55 -20.50
N MET A 203 8.67 4.87 -19.30
CA MET A 203 7.56 5.80 -19.09
C MET A 203 7.96 7.26 -18.86
N THR A 204 9.24 7.55 -18.57
CA THR A 204 9.68 8.94 -18.32
C THR A 204 9.72 9.82 -19.59
N GLN A 205 9.69 9.23 -20.78
CA GLN A 205 9.70 9.97 -22.03
C GLN A 205 8.35 10.59 -22.43
N HIS A 206 7.24 10.22 -21.77
CA HIS A 206 5.90 10.72 -22.14
C HIS A 206 5.28 11.72 -21.18
N VAL A 207 5.85 11.94 -20.00
CA VAL A 207 5.25 12.82 -18.97
C VAL A 207 5.58 14.31 -19.20
N HIS A 208 6.59 14.64 -20.00
CA HIS A 208 7.01 16.05 -20.23
C HIS A 208 6.44 16.74 -21.48
N LYS A 209 5.53 16.12 -22.21
CA LYS A 209 4.87 16.77 -23.36
C LYS A 209 3.37 16.91 -23.10
N GLY A 210 2.96 17.88 -22.31
CA GLY A 210 1.53 18.19 -22.30
C GLY A 210 0.91 18.92 -21.13
N TYR A 211 1.65 19.68 -20.33
CA TYR A 211 1.04 20.70 -19.46
C TYR A 211 1.94 21.94 -19.44
N ALA A 212 1.67 22.84 -20.37
CA ALA A 212 2.01 24.25 -20.24
C ALA A 212 0.73 25.02 -19.87
N PRO A 213 0.83 26.11 -19.08
CA PRO A 213 -0.31 26.83 -18.49
C PRO A 213 -1.21 27.48 -19.53
#